data_0c6e1382d5096ef869330c7bed97acdc
#
_entry.id   0c6e1382d5096ef869330c7bed97acdc
#
_cell.length_a   1.000
_cell.length_b   1.000
_cell.length_c   1.000
_cell.angle_alpha   90.00
_cell.angle_beta   90.00
_cell.angle_gamma   90.00
#
_symmetry.space_group_name_H-M   'P 1'
#
loop_
_entity.id
_entity.type
_entity.pdbx_description
1 polymer ?
#
loop_
_entity_poly.entity_id
_entity_poly.type
_entity_poly.pdbx_seq_one_letter_code
_entity_poly.pdbx_strand_id
1 'polypeptide(L)'
;MEKDKTNKAINDYIKRYKEIIKEYRQKKKWTQKELAEKLNVALPTIKRYEGGSLAVPKNKIVKLFEILDMQLDDLRDIFPNEKDLIIELEEIEKNRDAKDKIEALRGFLKCLGYEIGNLGSLIPNKPFISYFRDSNKNTDKLYFLSDDNIKNLMENLKIEVDKLIEKNSSGDVTEAELNYIKEQLKIK
;
A
#
# COMPACT_ATOMS: atom_id res chain seq x y z
N MET A 1 35.30 19.84 12.02
CA MET A 1 35.11 19.12 10.73
C MET A 1 34.05 18.02 10.75
N GLU A 2 34.01 17.13 11.76
CA GLU A 2 33.00 16.05 11.83
C GLU A 2 31.59 16.57 12.18
N LYS A 3 31.48 17.49 13.13
CA LYS A 3 30.21 18.13 13.52
C LYS A 3 29.56 18.94 12.38
N ASP A 4 30.35 19.55 11.49
CA ASP A 4 29.80 20.31 10.35
C ASP A 4 29.21 19.40 9.28
N LYS A 5 29.80 18.23 9.05
CA LYS A 5 29.25 17.21 8.12
C LYS A 5 27.95 16.62 8.64
N THR A 6 27.88 16.33 9.94
CA THR A 6 26.68 15.81 10.59
C THR A 6 25.54 16.82 10.55
N ASN A 7 25.82 18.10 10.86
CA ASN A 7 24.80 19.16 10.80
C ASN A 7 24.29 19.40 9.38
N LYS A 8 25.15 19.32 8.36
CA LYS A 8 24.74 19.44 6.95
C LYS A 8 23.84 18.29 6.54
N ALA A 9 24.19 17.03 6.88
CA ALA A 9 23.38 15.87 6.56
C ALA A 9 22.00 15.93 7.23
N ILE A 10 21.93 16.37 8.51
CA ILE A 10 20.65 16.56 9.22
C ILE A 10 19.79 17.64 8.54
N ASN A 11 20.39 18.74 8.13
CA ASN A 11 19.66 19.82 7.45
C ASN A 11 19.15 19.39 6.07
N ASP A 12 19.93 18.65 5.30
CA ASP A 12 19.52 18.11 4.00
C ASP A 12 18.37 17.10 4.14
N TYR A 13 18.43 16.24 5.15
CA TYR A 13 17.36 15.33 5.53
C TYR A 13 16.06 16.09 5.90
N ILE A 14 16.14 17.06 6.82
CA ILE A 14 14.98 17.85 7.24
C ILE A 14 14.35 18.56 6.04
N LYS A 15 15.16 19.10 5.13
CA LYS A 15 14.71 19.79 3.94
C LYS A 15 13.94 18.88 2.98
N ARG A 16 14.45 17.69 2.69
CA ARG A 16 13.78 16.73 1.79
C ARG A 16 12.50 16.18 2.40
N TYR A 17 12.57 15.77 3.66
CA TYR A 17 11.44 15.12 4.32
C TYR A 17 10.25 16.06 4.53
N LYS A 18 10.47 17.34 4.82
CA LYS A 18 9.40 18.34 4.93
C LYS A 18 8.60 18.50 3.63
N GLU A 19 9.28 18.46 2.49
CA GLU A 19 8.67 18.60 1.17
C GLU A 19 7.78 17.39 0.88
N ILE A 20 8.27 16.19 1.17
CA ILE A 20 7.52 14.94 0.98
C ILE A 20 6.26 14.90 1.87
N ILE A 21 6.36 15.22 3.16
CA ILE A 21 5.17 15.27 4.04
C ILE A 21 4.10 16.18 3.46
N LYS A 22 4.49 17.39 3.04
CA LYS A 22 3.57 18.37 2.47
C LYS A 22 2.94 17.86 1.19
N GLU A 23 3.73 17.27 0.29
CA GLU A 23 3.27 16.72 -0.99
C GLU A 23 2.24 15.61 -0.79
N TYR A 24 2.56 14.61 0.03
CA TYR A 24 1.65 13.49 0.30
C TYR A 24 0.37 13.93 1.01
N ARG A 25 0.45 14.87 1.96
CA ARG A 25 -0.74 15.46 2.56
C ARG A 25 -1.63 16.15 1.52
N GLN A 26 -1.02 16.90 0.58
CA GLN A 26 -1.75 17.57 -0.49
C GLN A 26 -2.36 16.58 -1.49
N LYS A 27 -1.67 15.49 -1.84
CA LYS A 27 -2.24 14.38 -2.63
C LYS A 27 -3.50 13.79 -1.97
N LYS A 28 -3.50 13.67 -0.63
CA LYS A 28 -4.67 13.26 0.16
C LYS A 28 -5.74 14.34 0.29
N LYS A 29 -5.50 15.57 -0.19
CA LYS A 29 -6.37 16.75 -0.03
C LYS A 29 -6.63 17.11 1.44
N TRP A 30 -5.71 16.79 2.35
CA TRP A 30 -5.84 17.09 3.76
C TRP A 30 -5.26 18.45 4.12
N THR A 31 -5.91 19.13 5.06
CA THR A 31 -5.37 20.29 5.74
C THR A 31 -4.27 19.89 6.74
N GLN A 32 -3.44 20.83 7.15
CA GLN A 32 -2.47 20.59 8.23
C GLN A 32 -3.14 20.18 9.55
N LYS A 33 -4.38 20.67 9.79
CA LYS A 33 -5.16 20.31 10.97
C LYS A 33 -5.59 18.85 10.94
N GLU A 34 -6.12 18.37 9.81
CA GLU A 34 -6.50 16.97 9.65
C GLU A 34 -5.30 16.03 9.77
N LEU A 35 -4.13 16.40 9.21
CA LEU A 35 -2.91 15.61 9.39
C LEU A 35 -2.49 15.58 10.87
N ALA A 36 -2.60 16.71 11.59
CA ALA A 36 -2.28 16.79 13.01
C ALA A 36 -3.18 15.85 13.84
N GLU A 37 -4.48 15.84 13.57
CA GLU A 37 -5.45 14.96 14.22
C GLU A 37 -5.13 13.49 13.96
N LYS A 38 -4.88 13.11 12.69
CA LYS A 38 -4.55 11.72 12.31
C LYS A 38 -3.22 11.24 12.90
N LEU A 39 -2.23 12.11 13.00
CA LEU A 39 -0.92 11.80 13.58
C LEU A 39 -0.92 11.86 15.12
N ASN A 40 -2.00 12.34 15.71
CA ASN A 40 -2.15 12.62 17.14
C ASN A 40 -1.02 13.53 17.66
N VAL A 41 -0.94 14.71 17.06
CA VAL A 41 -0.03 15.80 17.45
C VAL A 41 -0.73 17.15 17.37
N ALA A 42 -0.16 18.18 18.01
CA ALA A 42 -0.71 19.53 17.91
C ALA A 42 -0.44 20.14 16.51
N LEU A 43 -1.37 20.95 16.01
CA LEU A 43 -1.25 21.65 14.71
C LEU A 43 0.09 22.42 14.56
N PRO A 44 0.60 23.12 15.59
CA PRO A 44 1.93 23.75 15.51
C PRO A 44 3.08 22.76 15.22
N THR A 45 2.94 21.51 15.65
CA THR A 45 3.95 20.46 15.38
C THR A 45 4.00 20.14 13.89
N ILE A 46 2.86 19.96 13.23
CA ILE A 46 2.80 19.75 11.77
C ILE A 46 3.37 20.95 11.02
N LYS A 47 3.02 22.17 11.42
CA LYS A 47 3.60 23.39 10.84
C LYS A 47 5.13 23.40 10.93
N ARG A 48 5.69 22.93 12.05
CA ARG A 48 7.15 22.85 12.26
C ARG A 48 7.78 21.71 11.46
N TYR A 49 7.11 20.57 11.28
CA TYR A 49 7.55 19.48 10.40
C TYR A 49 7.59 19.94 8.95
N GLU A 50 6.50 20.46 8.41
CA GLU A 50 6.43 20.95 7.03
C GLU A 50 7.24 22.24 6.80
N GLY A 51 7.52 23.02 7.84
CA GLY A 51 8.40 24.18 7.81
C GLY A 51 9.89 23.83 7.92
N GLY A 52 10.23 22.60 8.32
CA GLY A 52 11.60 22.14 8.51
C GLY A 52 12.28 22.72 9.74
N SER A 53 11.51 23.26 10.70
CA SER A 53 12.07 23.78 11.97
C SER A 53 12.08 22.74 13.10
N LEU A 54 11.58 21.53 12.82
CA LEU A 54 11.58 20.39 13.74
C LEU A 54 11.77 19.11 12.95
N ALA A 55 12.73 18.27 13.35
CA ALA A 55 12.90 16.93 12.81
C ALA A 55 11.76 16.03 13.24
N VAL A 56 11.35 15.13 12.36
CA VAL A 56 10.30 14.16 12.66
C VAL A 56 10.91 12.94 13.35
N PRO A 57 10.44 12.53 14.53
CA PRO A 57 10.91 11.32 15.19
C PRO A 57 10.59 10.05 14.40
N LYS A 58 11.42 9.00 14.49
CA LYS A 58 11.25 7.72 13.77
C LYS A 58 9.83 7.14 13.88
N ASN A 59 9.30 7.05 15.08
CA ASN A 59 7.94 6.53 15.31
C ASN A 59 6.84 7.36 14.64
N LYS A 60 7.09 8.63 14.37
CA LYS A 60 6.18 9.49 13.61
C LYS A 60 6.40 9.36 12.11
N ILE A 61 7.62 9.02 11.66
CA ILE A 61 7.90 8.69 10.25
C ILE A 61 7.11 7.46 9.83
N VAL A 62 7.18 6.39 10.62
CA VAL A 62 6.42 5.15 10.39
C VAL A 62 4.93 5.44 10.30
N LYS A 63 4.39 6.21 11.25
CA LYS A 63 2.97 6.59 11.24
C LYS A 63 2.57 7.46 10.04
N LEU A 64 3.45 8.40 9.63
CA LEU A 64 3.22 9.21 8.44
C LEU A 64 3.24 8.36 7.16
N PHE A 65 4.16 7.39 7.06
CA PHE A 65 4.21 6.44 5.94
C PHE A 65 2.88 5.70 5.78
N GLU A 66 2.32 5.19 6.88
CA GLU A 66 1.04 4.48 6.86
C GLU A 66 -0.14 5.38 6.45
N ILE A 67 -0.33 6.52 7.16
CA ILE A 67 -1.54 7.33 6.99
C ILE A 67 -1.56 8.16 5.70
N LEU A 68 -0.38 8.49 5.18
CA LEU A 68 -0.24 9.24 3.94
C LEU A 68 -0.09 8.34 2.70
N ASP A 69 -0.01 7.01 2.86
CA ASP A 69 0.28 6.03 1.80
C ASP A 69 1.55 6.41 1.01
N MET A 70 2.62 6.72 1.76
CA MET A 70 3.89 7.09 1.15
C MET A 70 4.51 5.90 0.42
N GLN A 71 5.27 6.17 -0.64
CA GLN A 71 6.05 5.16 -1.34
C GLN A 71 7.38 4.93 -0.60
N LEU A 72 7.78 3.66 -0.51
CA LEU A 72 9.01 3.30 0.19
C LEU A 72 10.25 3.88 -0.48
N ASP A 73 10.27 3.91 -1.81
CA ASP A 73 11.41 4.44 -2.58
C ASP A 73 11.69 5.91 -2.27
N ASP A 74 10.65 6.73 -2.07
CA ASP A 74 10.81 8.13 -1.68
C ASP A 74 11.52 8.28 -0.32
N LEU A 75 11.34 7.30 0.58
CA LEU A 75 11.96 7.31 1.91
C LEU A 75 13.35 6.67 1.92
N ARG A 76 13.62 5.67 1.08
CA ARG A 76 14.97 5.10 0.94
C ARG A 76 16.01 6.14 0.57
N ASP A 77 15.66 7.05 -0.34
CA ASP A 77 16.54 8.13 -0.78
C ASP A 77 16.84 9.15 0.33
N ILE A 78 15.91 9.32 1.28
CA ILE A 78 16.06 10.24 2.39
C ILE A 78 16.82 9.59 3.56
N PHE A 79 16.60 8.31 3.79
CA PHE A 79 17.12 7.56 4.93
C PHE A 79 18.10 6.44 4.54
N PRO A 80 19.16 6.70 3.75
CA PRO A 80 20.01 5.64 3.20
C PRO A 80 20.77 4.86 4.28
N ASN A 81 20.94 5.44 5.48
CA ASN A 81 21.69 4.83 6.58
C ASN A 81 20.80 4.29 7.71
N GLU A 82 19.47 4.43 7.62
CA GLU A 82 18.51 4.06 8.65
C GLU A 82 17.90 2.67 8.34
N LYS A 83 18.75 1.63 8.33
CA LYS A 83 18.38 0.27 7.94
C LYS A 83 17.18 -0.28 8.71
N ASP A 84 17.17 -0.09 10.05
CA ASP A 84 16.07 -0.59 10.89
C ASP A 84 14.73 0.07 10.55
N LEU A 85 14.75 1.38 10.23
CA LEU A 85 13.57 2.09 9.79
C LEU A 85 13.09 1.56 8.43
N ILE A 86 13.99 1.36 7.48
CA ILE A 86 13.64 0.86 6.15
C ILE A 86 13.04 -0.54 6.24
N ILE A 87 13.60 -1.43 7.05
CA ILE A 87 13.05 -2.79 7.28
C ILE A 87 11.61 -2.71 7.83
N GLU A 88 11.36 -1.85 8.80
CA GLU A 88 10.02 -1.64 9.38
C GLU A 88 9.03 -1.13 8.32
N LEU A 89 9.45 -0.20 7.47
CA LEU A 89 8.63 0.34 6.38
C LEU A 89 8.37 -0.68 5.27
N GLU A 90 9.36 -1.53 4.94
CA GLU A 90 9.20 -2.65 3.99
C GLU A 90 8.15 -3.66 4.46
N GLU A 91 8.13 -3.97 5.74
CA GLU A 91 7.12 -4.86 6.30
C GLU A 91 5.70 -4.27 6.23
N ILE A 92 5.57 -2.98 6.51
CA ILE A 92 4.29 -2.26 6.38
C ILE A 92 3.81 -2.25 4.93
N GLU A 93 4.69 -1.94 3.98
CA GLU A 93 4.35 -1.93 2.55
C GLU A 93 3.90 -3.31 2.06
N LYS A 94 4.65 -4.37 2.43
CA LYS A 94 4.28 -5.76 2.12
C LYS A 94 2.90 -6.13 2.68
N ASN A 95 2.58 -5.70 3.89
CA ASN A 95 1.27 -5.96 4.50
C ASN A 95 0.16 -5.16 3.81
N ARG A 96 0.43 -3.93 3.35
CA ARG A 96 -0.48 -3.10 2.57
C ARG A 96 -0.81 -3.78 1.24
N ASP A 97 0.20 -4.18 0.47
CA ASP A 97 0.02 -4.89 -0.80
C ASP A 97 -0.77 -6.19 -0.64
N ALA A 98 -0.51 -6.95 0.42
CA ALA A 98 -1.25 -8.17 0.71
C ALA A 98 -2.73 -7.88 1.00
N LYS A 99 -3.02 -6.83 1.75
CA LYS A 99 -4.39 -6.38 2.05
C LYS A 99 -5.13 -5.95 0.79
N ASP A 100 -4.49 -5.14 -0.06
CA ASP A 100 -5.09 -4.65 -1.30
C ASP A 100 -5.41 -5.81 -2.26
N LYS A 101 -4.52 -6.79 -2.36
CA LYS A 101 -4.75 -8.02 -3.14
C LYS A 101 -5.94 -8.82 -2.61
N ILE A 102 -6.05 -8.98 -1.29
CA ILE A 102 -7.18 -9.66 -0.66
C ILE A 102 -8.50 -8.93 -0.93
N GLU A 103 -8.53 -7.60 -0.83
CA GLU A 103 -9.72 -6.80 -1.12
C GLU A 103 -10.11 -6.89 -2.61
N ALA A 104 -9.15 -6.87 -3.52
CA ALA A 104 -9.39 -7.07 -4.95
C ALA A 104 -10.02 -8.45 -5.24
N LEU A 105 -9.49 -9.51 -4.62
CA LEU A 105 -10.07 -10.85 -4.74
C LEU A 105 -11.49 -10.92 -4.17
N ARG A 106 -11.74 -10.30 -3.04
CA ARG A 106 -13.08 -10.22 -2.44
C ARG A 106 -14.06 -9.53 -3.40
N GLY A 107 -13.65 -8.42 -4.02
CA GLY A 107 -14.44 -7.73 -5.03
C GLY A 107 -14.79 -8.63 -6.21
N PHE A 108 -13.80 -9.34 -6.74
CA PHE A 108 -13.99 -10.28 -7.85
C PHE A 108 -14.95 -11.42 -7.48
N LEU A 109 -14.75 -12.05 -6.33
CA LEU A 109 -15.63 -13.15 -5.90
C LEU A 109 -17.08 -12.68 -5.65
N LYS A 110 -17.28 -11.45 -5.16
CA LYS A 110 -18.63 -10.86 -5.08
C LYS A 110 -19.29 -10.73 -6.47
N CYS A 111 -18.55 -10.32 -7.48
CA CYS A 111 -19.06 -10.27 -8.86
C CYS A 111 -19.46 -11.65 -9.37
N LEU A 112 -18.85 -12.72 -8.88
CA LEU A 112 -19.22 -14.11 -9.19
C LEU A 112 -20.38 -14.63 -8.34
N GLY A 113 -20.97 -13.82 -7.47
CA GLY A 113 -22.10 -14.18 -6.63
C GLY A 113 -21.75 -14.84 -5.31
N TYR A 114 -20.52 -14.64 -4.81
CA TYR A 114 -20.13 -15.08 -3.47
C TYR A 114 -20.38 -14.03 -2.42
N GLU A 115 -21.01 -14.40 -1.30
CA GLU A 115 -21.00 -13.63 -0.08
C GLU A 115 -19.71 -13.91 0.70
N ILE A 116 -19.06 -12.86 1.19
CA ILE A 116 -17.78 -12.96 1.87
C ILE A 116 -17.80 -12.18 3.17
N GLY A 117 -17.36 -12.82 4.23
CA GLY A 117 -17.20 -12.18 5.53
C GLY A 117 -15.92 -12.61 6.23
N ASN A 118 -15.61 -11.95 7.33
CA ASN A 118 -14.46 -12.27 8.16
C ASN A 118 -14.93 -13.00 9.44
N LEU A 119 -14.39 -14.18 9.71
CA LEU A 119 -14.74 -14.96 10.88
C LEU A 119 -14.28 -14.30 12.20
N GLY A 120 -13.24 -13.46 12.14
CA GLY A 120 -12.74 -12.71 13.31
C GLY A 120 -13.77 -11.75 13.91
N SER A 121 -14.75 -11.31 13.12
CA SER A 121 -15.89 -10.54 13.62
C SER A 121 -16.88 -11.38 14.44
N LEU A 122 -16.85 -12.70 14.27
CA LEU A 122 -17.75 -13.66 14.92
C LEU A 122 -17.04 -14.49 16.01
N ILE A 123 -15.77 -14.80 15.80
CA ILE A 123 -14.94 -15.63 16.69
C ILE A 123 -13.63 -14.90 17.00
N PRO A 124 -13.46 -14.33 18.21
CA PRO A 124 -12.32 -13.43 18.53
C PRO A 124 -10.93 -14.03 18.32
N ASN A 125 -10.77 -15.35 18.42
CA ASN A 125 -9.47 -16.02 18.31
C ASN A 125 -9.14 -16.50 16.89
N LYS A 126 -9.91 -16.09 15.87
CA LYS A 126 -9.69 -16.44 14.47
C LYS A 126 -9.75 -15.22 13.52
N PRO A 127 -8.89 -14.21 13.71
CA PRO A 127 -9.00 -12.94 13.00
C PRO A 127 -8.68 -13.02 11.50
N PHE A 128 -7.95 -14.05 11.08
CA PHE A 128 -7.40 -14.18 9.70
C PHE A 128 -8.11 -15.27 8.87
N ILE A 129 -9.34 -15.60 9.20
CA ILE A 129 -10.14 -16.56 8.42
C ILE A 129 -11.31 -15.84 7.77
N SER A 130 -11.39 -15.91 6.44
CA SER A 130 -12.54 -15.45 5.67
C SER A 130 -13.48 -16.63 5.39
N TYR A 131 -14.78 -16.39 5.45
CA TYR A 131 -15.77 -17.35 4.98
C TYR A 131 -16.37 -16.89 3.66
N PHE A 132 -16.79 -17.87 2.85
CA PHE A 132 -17.37 -17.69 1.54
C PHE A 132 -18.64 -18.53 1.44
N ARG A 133 -19.69 -17.92 0.91
CA ARG A 133 -20.96 -18.59 0.62
C ARG A 133 -21.35 -18.30 -0.82
N ASP A 134 -21.67 -19.34 -1.59
CA ASP A 134 -22.18 -19.19 -2.96
C ASP A 134 -23.65 -18.77 -2.91
N SER A 135 -23.94 -17.51 -3.19
CA SER A 135 -25.31 -16.95 -3.15
C SER A 135 -26.18 -17.48 -4.30
N ASN A 136 -25.56 -18.02 -5.36
CA ASN A 136 -26.28 -18.58 -6.51
C ASN A 136 -26.77 -20.01 -6.25
N LYS A 137 -26.23 -20.65 -5.22
CA LYS A 137 -26.62 -22.00 -4.82
C LYS A 137 -27.40 -21.94 -3.50
N ASN A 138 -28.60 -22.50 -3.50
CA ASN A 138 -29.39 -22.65 -2.28
C ASN A 138 -28.78 -23.74 -1.37
N THR A 139 -27.56 -23.50 -0.89
CA THR A 139 -26.81 -24.39 -0.01
C THR A 139 -26.34 -23.62 1.20
N ASP A 140 -26.46 -24.21 2.40
CA ASP A 140 -25.91 -23.66 3.64
C ASP A 140 -24.40 -23.95 3.78
N LYS A 141 -23.74 -24.32 2.67
CA LYS A 141 -22.33 -24.67 2.70
C LYS A 141 -21.48 -23.41 2.77
N LEU A 142 -20.67 -23.32 3.81
CA LEU A 142 -19.66 -22.29 4.03
C LEU A 142 -18.28 -22.87 3.74
N TYR A 143 -17.47 -22.07 3.05
CA TYR A 143 -16.04 -22.36 2.81
C TYR A 143 -15.21 -21.42 3.67
N PHE A 144 -14.15 -21.94 4.27
CA PHE A 144 -13.28 -21.16 5.14
C PHE A 144 -11.86 -21.15 4.55
N LEU A 145 -11.30 -19.96 4.37
CA LEU A 145 -9.94 -19.79 3.85
C LEU A 145 -9.15 -18.93 4.83
N SER A 146 -7.95 -19.41 5.20
CA SER A 146 -6.93 -18.59 5.85
C SER A 146 -6.33 -17.60 4.85
N ASP A 147 -5.66 -16.57 5.34
CA ASP A 147 -4.98 -15.59 4.49
C ASP A 147 -3.94 -16.24 3.57
N ASP A 148 -3.24 -17.28 4.04
CA ASP A 148 -2.28 -18.02 3.21
C ASP A 148 -2.98 -18.83 2.10
N ASN A 149 -4.12 -19.45 2.40
CA ASN A 149 -4.93 -20.12 1.38
C ASN A 149 -5.54 -19.12 0.38
N ILE A 150 -5.87 -17.92 0.82
CA ILE A 150 -6.31 -16.83 -0.07
C ILE A 150 -5.18 -16.41 -1.01
N LYS A 151 -3.94 -16.27 -0.52
CA LYS A 151 -2.77 -15.98 -1.36
C LYS A 151 -2.55 -17.06 -2.42
N ASN A 152 -2.55 -18.34 -2.01
CA ASN A 152 -2.41 -19.46 -2.94
C ASN A 152 -3.53 -19.50 -3.99
N LEU A 153 -4.77 -19.19 -3.58
CA LEU A 153 -5.90 -19.08 -4.50
C LEU A 153 -5.68 -17.95 -5.54
N MET A 154 -5.15 -16.81 -5.11
CA MET A 154 -4.85 -15.70 -6.01
C MET A 154 -3.76 -16.03 -7.02
N GLU A 155 -2.70 -16.71 -6.61
CA GLU A 155 -1.63 -17.17 -7.51
C GLU A 155 -2.18 -18.14 -8.57
N ASN A 156 -2.97 -19.11 -8.15
CA ASN A 156 -3.61 -20.04 -9.06
C ASN A 156 -4.59 -19.36 -10.02
N LEU A 157 -5.41 -18.41 -9.51
CA LEU A 157 -6.32 -17.63 -10.36
C LEU A 157 -5.55 -16.79 -11.38
N LYS A 158 -4.43 -16.19 -11.01
CA LYS A 158 -3.59 -15.44 -11.94
C LYS A 158 -3.12 -16.33 -13.08
N ILE A 159 -2.60 -17.52 -12.79
CA ILE A 159 -2.14 -18.48 -13.80
C ILE A 159 -3.27 -18.86 -14.77
N GLU A 160 -4.48 -19.11 -14.26
CA GLU A 160 -5.62 -19.46 -15.11
C GLU A 160 -6.14 -18.28 -15.94
N VAL A 161 -6.13 -17.06 -15.36
CA VAL A 161 -6.48 -15.83 -16.09
C VAL A 161 -5.46 -15.55 -17.19
N ASP A 162 -4.17 -15.68 -16.94
CA ASP A 162 -3.12 -15.50 -17.94
C ASP A 162 -3.31 -16.47 -19.11
N LYS A 163 -3.58 -17.76 -18.85
CA LYS A 163 -3.91 -18.75 -19.90
C LYS A 163 -5.16 -18.38 -20.71
N LEU A 164 -6.19 -17.85 -20.04
CA LEU A 164 -7.42 -17.43 -20.72
C LEU A 164 -7.19 -16.18 -21.58
N ILE A 165 -6.40 -15.24 -21.12
CA ILE A 165 -6.01 -14.05 -21.89
C ILE A 165 -5.22 -14.47 -23.13
N GLU A 166 -4.20 -15.32 -22.98
CA GLU A 166 -3.41 -15.83 -24.10
C GLU A 166 -4.28 -16.58 -25.13
N LYS A 167 -5.20 -17.42 -24.65
CA LYS A 167 -6.10 -18.20 -25.51
C LYS A 167 -7.12 -17.33 -26.26
N ASN A 168 -7.56 -16.23 -25.65
CA ASN A 168 -8.59 -15.35 -26.21
C ASN A 168 -8.00 -14.01 -26.73
N SER A 169 -6.67 -13.82 -26.67
CA SER A 169 -6.03 -12.68 -27.31
C SER A 169 -6.19 -12.83 -28.83
N SER A 170 -6.99 -11.96 -29.42
CA SER A 170 -7.07 -11.84 -30.87
C SER A 170 -5.77 -11.19 -31.37
N GLY A 171 -5.16 -11.77 -32.40
CA GLY A 171 -3.98 -11.20 -33.04
C GLY A 171 -4.26 -9.94 -33.88
N ASP A 172 -5.30 -9.19 -33.55
CA ASP A 172 -5.82 -8.09 -34.37
C ASP A 172 -5.09 -6.76 -34.16
N VAL A 173 -4.06 -6.74 -33.33
CA VAL A 173 -3.21 -5.53 -33.10
C VAL A 173 -1.96 -5.66 -33.94
N THR A 174 -1.75 -4.70 -34.84
CA THR A 174 -0.53 -4.63 -35.63
C THR A 174 0.68 -4.30 -34.76
N GLU A 175 1.87 -4.68 -35.23
CA GLU A 175 3.12 -4.39 -34.49
C GLU A 175 3.33 -2.88 -34.22
N ALA A 176 2.87 -2.03 -35.14
CA ALA A 176 2.94 -0.56 -34.98
C ALA A 176 2.01 -0.08 -33.84
N GLU A 177 0.78 -0.61 -33.76
CA GLU A 177 -0.18 -0.29 -32.69
C GLU A 177 0.32 -0.82 -31.34
N LEU A 178 0.90 -2.02 -31.32
CA LEU A 178 1.49 -2.59 -30.11
C LEU A 178 2.64 -1.73 -29.58
N ASN A 179 3.54 -1.25 -30.47
CA ASN A 179 4.63 -0.38 -30.09
C ASN A 179 4.13 0.97 -29.58
N TYR A 180 3.09 1.55 -30.21
CA TYR A 180 2.43 2.75 -29.72
C TYR A 180 1.85 2.56 -28.32
N ILE A 181 1.14 1.45 -28.09
CA ILE A 181 0.55 1.12 -26.78
C ILE A 181 1.64 0.95 -25.72
N LYS A 182 2.72 0.22 -26.02
CA LYS A 182 3.86 0.04 -25.10
C LYS A 182 4.47 1.37 -24.70
N GLU A 183 4.65 2.30 -25.66
CA GLU A 183 5.19 3.62 -25.41
C GLU A 183 4.27 4.43 -24.48
N GLN A 184 2.94 4.43 -24.73
CA GLN A 184 1.95 5.11 -23.88
C GLN A 184 1.92 4.55 -22.46
N LEU A 185 2.03 3.22 -22.30
CA LEU A 185 2.01 2.52 -21.02
C LEU A 185 3.38 2.45 -20.33
N LYS A 186 4.46 3.00 -20.96
CA LYS A 186 5.85 2.93 -20.48
C LYS A 186 6.32 1.51 -20.17
N ILE A 187 5.83 0.53 -20.93
CA ILE A 187 6.22 -0.88 -20.85
C ILE A 187 7.48 -1.07 -21.72
N LYS A 188 8.52 -1.70 -21.14
CA LYS A 188 9.75 -2.05 -21.86
C LYS A 188 9.57 -3.33 -22.66
#